data_efc4f41ddcb7d17c51e50cdb2472fdff
#
_entry.id   efc4f41ddcb7d17c51e50cdb2472fdff
#
_cell.length_a   1.000
_cell.length_b   1.000
_cell.length_c   1.000
_cell.angle_alpha   90.00
_cell.angle_beta   90.00
_cell.angle_gamma   90.00
#
_symmetry.space_group_name_H-M   'P 1'
#
loop_
_entity.id
_entity.type
_entity.pdbx_description
1 polymer ?
#
loop_
_entity_poly.entity_id
_entity_poly.type
_entity_poly.pdbx_seq_one_letter_code
_entity_poly.pdbx_strand_id
1 'polypeptide(L)'
;MTSNLDPDARNSYRLITLAARLVQRRQDDALAPLGLTRAAVIALEGLAAGPLNQEQLAEVVRVQSQTLGRVLTRLEASGHISRTRQSADRRQFKVELTEAGKAALDAARQAESDAYPDDPNIAWKVLHEELSKFIRALPATRDPEVVPFVAPEHRNMRRPHGGRGSGLRGLDQPHQ
;
A
#
# COMPACT_ATOMS: atom_id res chain seq x y z
N MET A 1 7.71 1.95 -41.76
CA MET A 1 6.39 2.40 -41.29
C MET A 1 6.62 3.13 -39.98
N THR A 2 6.75 4.46 -40.03
CA THR A 2 6.87 5.30 -38.82
C THR A 2 5.50 5.39 -38.21
N SER A 3 5.27 4.62 -37.14
CA SER A 3 4.08 4.77 -36.31
C SER A 3 4.10 6.18 -35.69
N ASN A 4 3.37 7.09 -36.30
CA ASN A 4 3.20 8.43 -35.77
C ASN A 4 2.25 8.29 -34.59
N LEU A 5 2.82 8.18 -33.36
CA LEU A 5 2.02 8.12 -32.13
C LEU A 5 1.17 9.39 -32.08
N ASP A 6 -0.11 9.22 -31.80
CA ASP A 6 -1.06 10.30 -31.54
C ASP A 6 -0.41 11.33 -30.59
N PRO A 7 -0.42 12.63 -30.90
CA PRO A 7 0.13 13.67 -30.05
C PRO A 7 -0.43 13.63 -28.61
N ASP A 8 -1.70 13.31 -28.45
CA ASP A 8 -2.34 13.18 -27.14
C ASP A 8 -1.83 11.98 -26.35
N ALA A 9 -1.59 10.85 -27.04
CA ALA A 9 -0.96 9.68 -26.42
C ALA A 9 0.46 10.01 -25.92
N ARG A 10 1.26 10.69 -26.74
CA ARG A 10 2.63 11.09 -26.35
C ARG A 10 2.62 12.02 -25.14
N ASN A 11 1.68 12.95 -25.09
CA ASN A 11 1.52 13.89 -23.97
C ASN A 11 1.08 13.15 -22.70
N SER A 12 0.16 12.21 -22.83
CA SER A 12 -0.30 11.36 -21.73
C SER A 12 0.84 10.52 -21.13
N TYR A 13 1.73 9.94 -21.94
CA TYR A 13 2.92 9.23 -21.44
C TYR A 13 3.83 10.13 -20.60
N ARG A 14 4.03 11.39 -21.02
CA ARG A 14 4.83 12.36 -20.26
C ARG A 14 4.18 12.70 -18.93
N LEU A 15 2.86 12.93 -18.93
CA LEU A 15 2.11 13.22 -17.70
C LEU A 15 2.14 12.04 -16.73
N ILE A 16 1.94 10.82 -17.19
CA ILE A 16 2.03 9.61 -16.37
C ILE A 16 3.43 9.47 -15.76
N THR A 17 4.48 9.69 -16.55
CA THR A 17 5.86 9.61 -16.07
C THR A 17 6.15 10.69 -15.02
N LEU A 18 5.66 11.91 -15.23
CA LEU A 18 5.81 12.99 -14.26
C LEU A 18 5.03 12.70 -12.99
N ALA A 19 3.76 12.30 -13.11
CA ALA A 19 2.92 11.93 -11.98
C ALA A 19 3.54 10.81 -11.14
N ALA A 20 4.04 9.75 -11.78
CA ALA A 20 4.71 8.65 -11.09
C ALA A 20 5.91 9.14 -10.26
N ARG A 21 6.77 10.01 -10.83
CA ARG A 21 7.92 10.58 -10.10
C ARG A 21 7.49 11.44 -8.91
N LEU A 22 6.46 12.26 -9.08
CA LEU A 22 5.95 13.12 -8.01
C LEU A 22 5.32 12.30 -6.88
N VAL A 23 4.52 11.29 -7.23
CA VAL A 23 3.93 10.35 -6.27
C VAL A 23 5.02 9.62 -5.50
N GLN A 24 6.02 9.06 -6.20
CA GLN A 24 7.13 8.36 -5.57
C GLN A 24 7.90 9.24 -4.58
N ARG A 25 8.20 10.49 -4.97
CA ARG A 25 8.87 11.43 -4.06
C ARG A 25 8.04 11.71 -2.81
N ARG A 26 6.73 11.95 -2.97
CA ARG A 26 5.84 12.19 -1.82
C ARG A 26 5.75 10.99 -0.89
N GLN A 27 5.71 9.77 -1.44
CA GLN A 27 5.77 8.54 -0.63
C GLN A 27 7.08 8.44 0.15
N ASP A 28 8.22 8.67 -0.52
CA ASP A 28 9.53 8.63 0.13
C ASP A 28 9.62 9.68 1.26
N ASP A 29 9.14 10.90 1.02
CA ASP A 29 9.12 11.98 2.02
C ASP A 29 8.18 11.64 3.20
N ALA A 30 7.03 11.02 2.94
CA ALA A 30 6.07 10.60 3.98
C ALA A 30 6.60 9.44 4.84
N LEU A 31 7.33 8.49 4.23
CA LEU A 31 7.85 7.32 4.92
C LEU A 31 9.18 7.56 5.64
N ALA A 32 9.95 8.57 5.23
CA ALA A 32 11.25 8.87 5.81
C ALA A 32 11.23 9.09 7.34
N PRO A 33 10.28 9.83 7.93
CA PRO A 33 10.18 10.00 9.39
C PRO A 33 9.91 8.70 10.14
N LEU A 34 9.32 7.70 9.47
CA LEU A 34 9.04 6.37 10.03
C LEU A 34 10.23 5.40 9.88
N GLY A 35 11.31 5.83 9.24
CA GLY A 35 12.45 4.96 8.92
C GLY A 35 12.12 3.83 7.93
N LEU A 36 11.02 3.96 7.21
CA LEU A 36 10.55 2.98 6.25
C LEU A 36 10.88 3.38 4.81
N THR A 37 11.04 2.39 3.96
CA THR A 37 11.12 2.56 2.50
C THR A 37 9.85 2.00 1.86
N ARG A 38 9.51 2.41 0.65
CA ARG A 38 8.39 1.83 -0.12
C ARG A 38 8.49 0.30 -0.22
N ALA A 39 9.68 -0.23 -0.47
CA ALA A 39 9.89 -1.67 -0.52
C ALA A 39 9.61 -2.36 0.83
N ALA A 40 9.92 -1.69 1.96
CA ALA A 40 9.57 -2.17 3.29
C ALA A 40 8.06 -2.21 3.51
N VAL A 41 7.35 -1.13 3.14
CA VAL A 41 5.87 -1.06 3.25
C VAL A 41 5.22 -2.14 2.40
N ILE A 42 5.63 -2.32 1.14
CA ILE A 42 5.14 -3.39 0.25
C ILE A 42 5.32 -4.78 0.89
N ALA A 43 6.47 -5.05 1.50
CA ALA A 43 6.71 -6.32 2.17
C ALA A 43 5.83 -6.51 3.41
N LEU A 44 5.63 -5.46 4.23
CA LEU A 44 4.72 -5.48 5.37
C LEU A 44 3.27 -5.69 4.93
N GLU A 45 2.83 -5.04 3.85
CA GLU A 45 1.50 -5.23 3.26
C GLU A 45 1.27 -6.67 2.78
N GLY A 46 2.26 -7.25 2.13
CA GLY A 46 2.21 -8.66 1.70
C GLY A 46 2.02 -9.64 2.86
N LEU A 47 2.49 -9.27 4.06
CA LEU A 47 2.34 -10.06 5.29
C LEU A 47 1.08 -9.73 6.09
N ALA A 48 0.32 -8.70 5.73
CA ALA A 48 -0.85 -8.26 6.50
C ALA A 48 -1.96 -9.32 6.58
N ALA A 49 -2.09 -10.17 5.56
CA ALA A 49 -3.06 -11.25 5.52
C ALA A 49 -2.64 -12.48 6.35
N GLY A 50 -1.39 -12.58 6.73
CA GLY A 50 -0.85 -13.69 7.51
C GLY A 50 0.59 -14.03 7.15
N PRO A 51 1.17 -14.97 7.88
CA PRO A 51 2.55 -15.37 7.67
C PRO A 51 2.79 -16.10 6.35
N LEU A 52 3.89 -15.78 5.67
CA LEU A 52 4.31 -16.37 4.40
C LEU A 52 5.78 -16.81 4.48
N ASN A 53 6.20 -17.74 3.63
CA ASN A 53 7.62 -17.93 3.38
C ASN A 53 8.15 -16.87 2.39
N GLN A 54 9.47 -16.75 2.27
CA GLN A 54 10.08 -15.71 1.44
C GLN A 54 9.70 -15.83 -0.05
N GLU A 55 9.55 -17.05 -0.57
CA GLU A 55 9.16 -17.29 -1.98
C GLU A 55 7.71 -16.89 -2.22
N GLN A 56 6.80 -17.32 -1.34
CA GLN A 56 5.40 -16.93 -1.38
C GLN A 56 5.24 -15.41 -1.28
N LEU A 57 5.97 -14.77 -0.36
CA LEU A 57 5.93 -13.32 -0.23
C LEU A 57 6.47 -12.63 -1.49
N ALA A 58 7.57 -13.12 -2.07
CA ALA A 58 8.14 -12.60 -3.31
C ALA A 58 7.12 -12.69 -4.47
N GLU A 59 6.36 -13.78 -4.53
CA GLU A 59 5.28 -13.97 -5.51
C GLU A 59 4.13 -12.97 -5.28
N VAL A 60 3.67 -12.84 -4.02
CA VAL A 60 2.59 -11.90 -3.64
C VAL A 60 2.96 -10.47 -3.98
N VAL A 61 4.17 -10.04 -3.62
CA VAL A 61 4.64 -8.67 -3.87
C VAL A 61 5.30 -8.48 -5.24
N ARG A 62 5.38 -9.56 -6.04
CA ARG A 62 5.90 -9.59 -7.41
C ARG A 62 7.32 -9.01 -7.55
N VAL A 63 8.19 -9.31 -6.64
CA VAL A 63 9.61 -8.94 -6.68
C VAL A 63 10.50 -10.17 -6.70
N GLN A 64 11.75 -10.00 -7.11
CA GLN A 64 12.72 -11.08 -7.03
C GLN A 64 13.00 -11.44 -5.56
N SER A 65 13.05 -12.74 -5.26
CA SER A 65 13.31 -13.25 -3.90
C SER A 65 14.61 -12.73 -3.30
N GLN A 66 15.64 -12.51 -4.13
CA GLN A 66 16.91 -11.94 -3.69
C GLN A 66 16.80 -10.49 -3.23
N THR A 67 16.05 -9.66 -3.97
CA THR A 67 15.78 -8.25 -3.60
C THR A 67 14.97 -8.20 -2.31
N LEU A 68 13.93 -9.03 -2.21
CA LEU A 68 13.10 -9.15 -1.02
C LEU A 68 13.92 -9.58 0.21
N GLY A 69 14.88 -10.50 0.05
CA GLY A 69 15.74 -10.97 1.14
C GLY A 69 16.45 -9.82 1.87
N ARG A 70 16.95 -8.82 1.15
CA ARG A 70 17.60 -7.64 1.73
C ARG A 70 16.61 -6.76 2.52
N VAL A 71 15.40 -6.59 2.00
CA VAL A 71 14.33 -5.84 2.67
C VAL A 71 13.94 -6.53 3.96
N LEU A 72 13.69 -7.84 3.92
CA LEU A 72 13.32 -8.63 5.08
C LEU A 72 14.41 -8.65 6.17
N THR A 73 15.69 -8.66 5.79
CA THR A 73 16.79 -8.57 6.76
C THR A 73 16.76 -7.25 7.53
N ARG A 74 16.45 -6.14 6.87
CA ARG A 74 16.31 -4.83 7.53
C ARG A 74 15.07 -4.76 8.42
N LEU A 75 13.93 -5.29 7.94
CA LEU A 75 12.69 -5.32 8.72
C LEU A 75 12.82 -6.19 9.98
N GLU A 76 13.56 -7.31 9.89
CA GLU A 76 13.85 -8.16 11.05
C GLU A 76 14.77 -7.44 12.05
N ALA A 77 15.85 -6.81 11.55
CA ALA A 77 16.77 -6.03 12.39
C ALA A 77 16.08 -4.85 13.09
N SER A 78 15.06 -4.25 12.49
CA SER A 78 14.24 -3.19 13.11
C SER A 78 13.08 -3.73 13.96
N GLY A 79 12.92 -5.06 14.07
CA GLY A 79 11.89 -5.69 14.88
C GLY A 79 10.48 -5.66 14.30
N HIS A 80 10.30 -5.27 13.03
CA HIS A 80 9.00 -5.21 12.39
C HIS A 80 8.45 -6.57 11.93
N ILE A 81 9.34 -7.53 11.70
CA ILE A 81 8.99 -8.90 11.37
C ILE A 81 9.76 -9.87 12.24
N SER A 82 9.26 -11.09 12.37
CA SER A 82 9.97 -12.23 12.91
C SER A 82 10.11 -13.32 11.87
N ARG A 83 11.20 -14.09 11.96
CA ARG A 83 11.45 -15.27 11.14
C ARG A 83 11.58 -16.49 12.02
N THR A 84 10.68 -17.45 11.82
CA THR A 84 10.72 -18.73 12.52
C THR A 84 11.00 -19.86 11.54
N ARG A 85 11.84 -20.81 11.93
CA ARG A 85 12.08 -22.00 11.11
C ARG A 85 10.84 -22.88 11.11
N GLN A 86 10.45 -23.37 9.94
CA GLN A 86 9.36 -24.34 9.87
C GLN A 86 9.85 -25.71 10.36
N SER A 87 9.05 -26.35 11.20
CA SER A 87 9.36 -27.67 11.75
C SER A 87 9.38 -28.77 10.66
N ALA A 88 8.58 -28.61 9.60
CA ALA A 88 8.49 -29.57 8.50
C ALA A 88 9.62 -29.45 7.47
N ASP A 89 10.15 -28.25 7.24
CA ASP A 89 11.31 -28.00 6.39
C ASP A 89 12.22 -26.94 7.01
N ARG A 90 13.32 -27.41 7.59
CA ARG A 90 14.31 -26.53 8.26
C ARG A 90 15.01 -25.54 7.32
N ARG A 91 14.81 -25.66 6.01
CA ARG A 91 15.35 -24.74 4.98
C ARG A 91 14.46 -23.55 4.74
N GLN A 92 13.17 -23.62 5.14
CA GLN A 92 12.22 -22.56 4.93
C GLN A 92 11.96 -21.79 6.24
N PHE A 93 11.99 -20.47 6.12
CA PHE A 93 11.60 -19.55 7.20
C PHE A 93 10.19 -19.05 6.95
N LYS A 94 9.36 -19.10 7.97
CA LYS A 94 8.08 -18.42 8.04
C LYS A 94 8.35 -17.00 8.50
N VAL A 95 7.87 -16.02 7.74
CA VAL A 95 7.99 -14.59 8.01
C VAL A 95 6.62 -14.08 8.44
N GLU A 96 6.56 -13.34 9.51
CA GLU A 96 5.31 -12.76 10.03
C GLU A 96 5.52 -11.38 10.63
N LEU A 97 4.47 -10.56 10.62
CA LEU A 97 4.48 -9.25 11.28
C LEU A 97 4.55 -9.42 12.80
N THR A 98 5.40 -8.62 13.42
CA THR A 98 5.31 -8.37 14.86
C THR A 98 4.23 -7.32 15.17
N GLU A 99 3.91 -7.10 16.44
CA GLU A 99 3.04 -5.97 16.80
C GLU A 99 3.64 -4.62 16.40
N ALA A 100 4.97 -4.46 16.51
CA ALA A 100 5.67 -3.28 16.01
C ALA A 100 5.54 -3.16 14.47
N GLY A 101 5.60 -4.27 13.75
CA GLY A 101 5.40 -4.28 12.30
C GLY A 101 3.98 -3.90 11.88
N LYS A 102 2.97 -4.35 12.60
CA LYS A 102 1.57 -3.93 12.37
C LYS A 102 1.39 -2.43 12.60
N ALA A 103 1.90 -1.93 13.74
CA ALA A 103 1.84 -0.50 14.05
C ALA A 103 2.60 0.35 13.01
N ALA A 104 3.77 -0.11 12.55
CA ALA A 104 4.54 0.56 11.52
C ALA A 104 3.81 0.59 10.17
N LEU A 105 3.13 -0.50 9.80
CA LEU A 105 2.31 -0.55 8.59
C LEU A 105 1.12 0.40 8.66
N ASP A 106 0.43 0.46 9.79
CA ASP A 106 -0.71 1.38 9.97
C ASP A 106 -0.26 2.84 9.95
N ALA A 107 0.88 3.16 10.56
CA ALA A 107 1.49 4.48 10.50
C ALA A 107 1.91 4.86 9.07
N ALA A 108 2.47 3.91 8.30
CA ALA A 108 2.84 4.11 6.90
C ALA A 108 1.60 4.41 6.04
N ARG A 109 0.54 3.64 6.19
CA ARG A 109 -0.74 3.86 5.48
C ARG A 109 -1.34 5.23 5.77
N GLN A 110 -1.28 5.66 7.04
CA GLN A 110 -1.76 6.98 7.41
C GLN A 110 -0.90 8.07 6.77
N ALA A 111 0.43 7.97 6.88
CA ALA A 111 1.36 8.93 6.29
C ALA A 111 1.21 9.04 4.77
N GLU A 112 1.03 7.92 4.07
CA GLU A 112 0.76 7.90 2.64
C GLU A 112 -0.60 8.55 2.32
N SER A 113 -1.65 8.25 3.08
CA SER A 113 -2.97 8.88 2.90
C SER A 113 -2.90 10.39 3.06
N ASP A 114 -2.18 10.88 4.06
CA ASP A 114 -2.03 12.32 4.32
C ASP A 114 -1.16 13.03 3.25
N ALA A 115 -0.29 12.28 2.58
CA ALA A 115 0.57 12.82 1.54
C ALA A 115 -0.15 13.06 0.20
N TYR A 116 -1.30 12.44 -0.02
CA TYR A 116 -2.05 12.60 -1.26
C TYR A 116 -3.08 13.74 -1.19
N PRO A 117 -3.26 14.50 -2.27
CA PRO A 117 -4.27 15.55 -2.29
C PRO A 117 -5.67 14.95 -2.23
N ASP A 118 -6.47 15.42 -1.29
CA ASP A 118 -7.92 15.18 -1.26
C ASP A 118 -8.62 16.34 -2.00
N ASP A 119 -8.44 16.39 -3.32
CA ASP A 119 -9.03 17.42 -4.18
C ASP A 119 -10.34 16.90 -4.79
N PRO A 120 -11.49 17.48 -4.43
CA PRO A 120 -12.79 17.06 -4.95
C PRO A 120 -12.95 17.31 -6.46
N ASN A 121 -12.10 18.14 -7.08
CA ASN A 121 -12.11 18.36 -8.52
C ASN A 121 -11.45 17.24 -9.31
N ILE A 122 -10.71 16.35 -8.64
CA ILE A 122 -10.13 15.19 -9.29
C ILE A 122 -11.17 14.06 -9.35
N ALA A 123 -11.52 13.66 -10.56
CA ALA A 123 -12.42 12.53 -10.78
C ALA A 123 -11.68 11.20 -10.54
N TRP A 124 -11.38 10.88 -9.27
CA TRP A 124 -10.55 9.73 -8.87
C TRP A 124 -11.00 8.41 -9.47
N LYS A 125 -12.32 8.18 -9.55
CA LYS A 125 -12.87 6.96 -10.16
C LYS A 125 -12.52 6.85 -11.64
N VAL A 126 -12.69 7.93 -12.39
CA VAL A 126 -12.38 7.98 -13.83
C VAL A 126 -10.86 7.79 -14.04
N LEU A 127 -10.04 8.48 -13.25
CA LEU A 127 -8.59 8.34 -13.31
C LEU A 127 -8.15 6.89 -13.04
N HIS A 128 -8.72 6.24 -12.01
CA HIS A 128 -8.44 4.85 -11.68
C HIS A 128 -8.82 3.90 -12.85
N GLU A 129 -10.00 4.08 -13.43
CA GLU A 129 -10.49 3.27 -14.55
C GLU A 129 -9.57 3.40 -15.77
N GLU A 130 -9.20 4.61 -16.16
CA GLU A 130 -8.35 4.88 -17.32
C GLU A 130 -6.89 4.39 -17.11
N LEU A 131 -6.31 4.65 -15.95
CA LEU A 131 -4.98 4.11 -15.60
C LEU A 131 -4.98 2.58 -15.58
N SER A 132 -6.04 1.95 -15.08
CA SER A 132 -6.18 0.49 -15.06
C SER A 132 -6.27 -0.09 -16.47
N LYS A 133 -7.00 0.55 -17.39
CA LYS A 133 -7.04 0.17 -18.80
C LYS A 133 -5.67 0.31 -19.45
N PHE A 134 -5.01 1.44 -19.20
CA PHE A 134 -3.68 1.73 -19.71
C PHE A 134 -2.65 0.68 -19.26
N ILE A 135 -2.60 0.37 -17.96
CA ILE A 135 -1.68 -0.63 -17.40
C ILE A 135 -1.91 -2.02 -18.03
N ARG A 136 -3.18 -2.41 -18.22
CA ARG A 136 -3.51 -3.68 -18.87
C ARG A 136 -3.13 -3.73 -20.36
N ALA A 137 -3.10 -2.59 -21.03
CA ALA A 137 -2.72 -2.48 -22.44
C ALA A 137 -1.19 -2.46 -22.65
N LEU A 138 -0.41 -2.21 -21.61
CA LEU A 138 1.05 -2.27 -21.70
C LEU A 138 1.51 -3.71 -21.94
N PRO A 139 2.43 -3.94 -22.88
CA PRO A 139 3.01 -5.26 -23.07
C PRO A 139 3.71 -5.68 -21.78
N ALA A 140 3.59 -6.96 -21.42
CA ALA A 140 4.28 -7.52 -20.26
C ALA A 140 5.78 -7.27 -20.42
N THR A 141 6.34 -6.43 -19.56
CA THR A 141 7.79 -6.22 -19.52
C THR A 141 8.44 -7.45 -18.90
N ARG A 142 9.54 -7.91 -19.53
CA ARG A 142 10.37 -8.97 -18.95
C ARG A 142 11.16 -8.52 -17.72
N ASP A 143 10.99 -7.25 -17.32
CA ASP A 143 11.72 -6.67 -16.22
C ASP A 143 10.94 -6.92 -14.91
N PRO A 144 11.47 -7.76 -14.00
CA PRO A 144 10.79 -8.11 -12.75
C PRO A 144 10.73 -6.94 -11.74
N GLU A 145 11.32 -5.80 -12.07
CA GLU A 145 11.34 -4.61 -11.20
C GLU A 145 10.09 -3.72 -11.37
N VAL A 146 9.31 -3.94 -12.42
CA VAL A 146 8.04 -3.23 -12.62
C VAL A 146 6.90 -4.05 -12.03
N VAL A 147 6.65 -3.85 -10.75
CA VAL A 147 5.48 -4.40 -10.06
C VAL A 147 4.24 -3.65 -10.52
N PRO A 148 3.25 -4.28 -11.17
CA PRO A 148 1.94 -3.66 -11.31
C PRO A 148 1.36 -3.51 -9.90
N PHE A 149 1.18 -2.27 -9.47
CA PHE A 149 0.45 -1.94 -8.25
C PHE A 149 -0.98 -2.47 -8.39
N VAL A 150 -1.28 -3.59 -7.76
CA VAL A 150 -2.65 -4.02 -7.52
C VAL A 150 -3.08 -3.31 -6.26
N ALA A 151 -3.83 -2.22 -6.42
CA ALA A 151 -4.46 -1.56 -5.29
C ALA A 151 -5.24 -2.60 -4.49
N PRO A 152 -5.08 -2.66 -3.16
CA PRO A 152 -5.96 -3.47 -2.34
C PRO A 152 -7.39 -3.01 -2.59
N GLU A 153 -8.28 -3.94 -2.91
CA GLU A 153 -9.70 -3.64 -3.01
C GLU A 153 -10.13 -2.94 -1.73
N HIS A 154 -10.59 -1.70 -1.85
CA HIS A 154 -11.13 -0.93 -0.74
C HIS A 154 -12.29 -1.70 -0.14
N ARG A 155 -12.01 -2.53 0.84
CA ARG A 155 -13.02 -3.09 1.72
C ARG A 155 -13.65 -1.92 2.44
N ASN A 156 -14.86 -1.58 2.01
CA ASN A 156 -15.71 -0.49 2.43
C ASN A 156 -15.78 -0.46 3.97
N MET A 157 -14.89 0.26 4.63
CA MET A 157 -14.98 0.54 6.06
C MET A 157 -16.11 1.56 6.22
N ARG A 158 -17.34 1.06 6.43
CA ARG A 158 -18.44 1.86 6.93
C ARG A 158 -17.98 2.51 8.23
N ARG A 159 -17.82 3.82 8.21
CA ARG A 159 -17.63 4.62 9.43
C ARG A 159 -18.80 4.34 10.36
N PRO A 160 -18.58 4.00 11.63
CA PRO A 160 -19.67 3.95 12.58
C PRO A 160 -20.19 5.36 12.76
N HIS A 161 -21.44 5.59 12.41
CA HIS A 161 -22.16 6.82 12.74
C HIS A 161 -22.15 6.99 14.25
N GLY A 162 -21.41 7.96 14.77
CA GLY A 162 -21.48 8.44 16.13
C GLY A 162 -22.90 8.98 16.40
N GLY A 163 -23.72 8.18 17.06
CA GLY A 163 -24.99 8.61 17.56
C GLY A 163 -24.81 9.64 18.68
N ARG A 164 -25.08 10.90 18.40
CA ARG A 164 -25.32 11.91 19.45
C ARG A 164 -26.69 11.65 20.03
N GLY A 165 -26.71 10.97 21.16
CA GLY A 165 -27.88 10.88 22.02
C GLY A 165 -27.95 12.08 22.94
N SER A 166 -28.65 13.12 22.54
CA SER A 166 -29.09 14.18 23.44
C SER A 166 -30.34 13.70 24.18
N GLY A 167 -30.17 13.25 25.41
CA GLY A 167 -31.26 12.94 26.32
C GLY A 167 -31.36 13.97 27.45
N LEU A 168 -31.99 15.09 27.17
CA LEU A 168 -32.57 15.95 28.21
C LEU A 168 -33.85 15.29 28.73
N ARG A 169 -33.85 14.86 29.98
CA ARG A 169 -35.10 14.61 30.72
C ARG A 169 -35.16 15.56 31.89
N GLY A 170 -36.24 16.33 31.81
CA GLY A 170 -36.65 17.28 32.80
C GLY A 170 -36.93 16.66 34.17
N LEU A 171 -36.59 17.47 35.15
CA LEU A 171 -37.03 17.38 36.53
C LEU A 171 -38.49 17.78 36.58
N ASP A 172 -39.34 16.86 36.97
CA ASP A 172 -40.67 17.18 37.41
C ASP A 172 -40.74 16.81 38.91
N GLN A 173 -40.96 17.80 39.74
CA GLN A 173 -41.34 17.61 41.13
C GLN A 173 -42.84 17.77 41.26
N PRO A 174 -43.51 16.95 42.05
CA PRO A 174 -44.80 17.37 42.61
C PRO A 174 -44.67 17.73 44.11
N HIS A 175 -45.31 18.83 44.42
CA HIS A 175 -45.72 19.22 45.76
C HIS A 175 -46.68 18.19 46.39
N GLN A 176 -46.49 17.90 47.61
CA GLN A 176 -47.25 17.99 48.88
C GLN A 176 -46.66 17.04 49.89
#